data_29f5be5bc69eb0d32afe17b8750f561a
#
_entry.id   29f5be5bc69eb0d32afe17b8750f561a
#
_cell.length_a   1.000
_cell.length_b   1.000
_cell.length_c   1.000
_cell.angle_alpha   90.00
_cell.angle_beta   90.00
_cell.angle_gamma   90.00
#
_symmetry.space_group_name_H-M   'P 1'
#
loop_
_entity.id
_entity.type
_entity.pdbx_description
1 polymer ?
#
loop_
_entity_poly.entity_id
_entity_poly.type
_entity_poly.pdbx_seq_one_letter_code
_entity_poly.pdbx_strand_id
1 'polypeptide(L)'
;AMQSMVRVEAIPLASMQAGMPWDWVTFPEFLDSVERTPKAMNILPYVPLSPLLIWVMGFERAKAGEMPTDAEHAEICRLVHESMDAGACGWSAQRMVPDGPAAVQRDFDGSPMPTDVMHDETCRELAKVLRERNDGFMQMLYVSGDNAKDRAFYEELSEISGRPMIMNVVQAFDDRPQIHRRTLEWLRSCRERGIRVVG
;
A
#
# COMPACT_ATOMS: atom_id res chain seq x y z
N ALA A 1 7.23 -4.70 13.15
CA ALA A 1 6.60 -3.41 12.86
C ALA A 1 7.39 -2.23 13.42
N MET A 2 7.63 -2.10 14.74
CA MET A 2 8.39 -0.95 15.30
C MET A 2 9.76 -0.73 14.64
N GLN A 3 10.58 -1.77 14.51
CA GLN A 3 11.91 -1.67 13.89
C GLN A 3 11.84 -1.22 12.42
N SER A 4 10.84 -1.70 11.68
CA SER A 4 10.59 -1.25 10.31
C SER A 4 10.24 0.24 10.29
N MET A 5 9.38 0.73 11.19
CA MET A 5 9.05 2.16 11.30
C MET A 5 10.24 3.03 11.67
N VAL A 6 11.17 2.53 12.51
CA VAL A 6 12.44 3.25 12.79
C VAL A 6 13.19 3.51 11.49
N ARG A 7 13.25 2.52 10.63
CA ARG A 7 14.01 2.60 9.37
C ARG A 7 13.28 3.41 8.31
N VAL A 8 11.96 3.21 8.19
CA VAL A 8 11.14 3.80 7.12
C VAL A 8 10.79 5.26 7.43
N GLU A 9 10.41 5.55 8.68
CA GLU A 9 9.90 6.86 9.08
C GLU A 9 10.91 7.68 9.90
N ALA A 10 12.10 7.14 10.11
CA ALA A 10 13.16 7.78 10.92
C ALA A 10 12.69 8.17 12.34
N ILE A 11 11.74 7.44 12.91
CA ILE A 11 11.24 7.67 14.26
C ILE A 11 12.07 6.83 15.24
N PRO A 12 12.76 7.44 16.24
CA PRO A 12 13.55 6.67 17.21
C PRO A 12 12.71 5.61 17.93
N LEU A 13 13.25 4.40 18.06
CA LEU A 13 12.55 3.28 18.72
C LEU A 13 12.09 3.66 20.14
N ALA A 14 12.94 4.35 20.91
CA ALA A 14 12.59 4.79 22.25
C ALA A 14 11.39 5.74 22.28
N SER A 15 11.24 6.60 21.28
CA SER A 15 10.09 7.51 21.17
C SER A 15 8.80 6.73 20.88
N MET A 16 8.86 5.74 20.00
CA MET A 16 7.70 4.88 19.73
C MET A 16 7.32 4.03 20.94
N GLN A 17 8.29 3.46 21.64
CA GLN A 17 8.05 2.67 22.86
C GLN A 17 7.45 3.51 23.98
N ALA A 18 7.82 4.80 24.09
CA ALA A 18 7.29 5.70 25.09
C ALA A 18 5.93 6.29 24.71
N GLY A 19 5.66 6.50 23.42
CA GLY A 19 4.51 7.25 22.94
C GLY A 19 3.37 6.41 22.37
N MET A 20 3.59 5.11 22.10
CA MET A 20 2.58 4.23 21.50
C MET A 20 2.28 3.05 22.44
N PRO A 21 1.01 2.75 22.70
CA PRO A 21 0.63 1.70 23.64
C PRO A 21 0.98 0.28 23.16
N TRP A 22 0.99 0.02 21.83
CA TRP A 22 1.23 -1.30 21.23
C TRP A 22 0.39 -2.43 21.87
N ASP A 23 -0.86 -2.14 22.20
CA ASP A 23 -1.81 -3.00 22.88
C ASP A 23 -2.79 -3.72 21.92
N TRP A 24 -2.38 -3.88 20.67
CA TRP A 24 -3.16 -4.54 19.62
C TRP A 24 -2.36 -5.62 18.88
N VAL A 25 -3.08 -6.60 18.35
CA VAL A 25 -2.57 -7.64 17.44
C VAL A 25 -3.27 -7.53 16.07
N THR A 26 -4.58 -7.35 16.09
CA THR A 26 -5.42 -7.25 14.90
C THR A 26 -5.63 -5.79 14.48
N PHE A 27 -6.09 -5.57 13.25
CA PHE A 27 -6.41 -4.23 12.77
C PHE A 27 -7.61 -3.60 13.50
N PRO A 28 -8.71 -4.31 13.79
CA PRO A 28 -9.78 -3.78 14.65
C PRO A 28 -9.26 -3.30 16.02
N GLU A 29 -8.45 -4.10 16.70
CA GLU A 29 -7.85 -3.70 17.99
C GLU A 29 -6.95 -2.46 17.85
N PHE A 30 -6.23 -2.33 16.73
CA PHE A 30 -5.47 -1.10 16.43
C PHE A 30 -6.40 0.11 16.37
N LEU A 31 -7.54 0.01 15.69
CA LEU A 31 -8.52 1.11 15.63
C LEU A 31 -9.11 1.43 17.01
N ASP A 32 -9.41 0.43 17.81
CA ASP A 32 -9.86 0.62 19.19
C ASP A 32 -8.79 1.36 20.03
N SER A 33 -7.52 1.01 19.85
CA SER A 33 -6.41 1.70 20.51
C SER A 33 -6.27 3.14 20.04
N VAL A 34 -6.41 3.38 18.74
CA VAL A 34 -6.43 4.73 18.17
C VAL A 34 -7.61 5.53 18.73
N GLU A 35 -8.79 4.92 18.86
CA GLU A 35 -9.97 5.61 19.38
C GLU A 35 -9.80 6.03 20.85
N ARG A 36 -9.23 5.19 21.67
CA ARG A 36 -8.92 5.49 23.08
C ARG A 36 -7.87 6.60 23.26
N THR A 37 -7.02 6.81 22.25
CA THR A 37 -5.95 7.80 22.33
C THR A 37 -6.48 9.20 22.03
N PRO A 38 -6.28 10.21 22.89
CA PRO A 38 -6.66 11.59 22.60
C PRO A 38 -5.99 12.09 21.32
N LYS A 39 -6.77 12.66 20.41
CA LYS A 39 -6.30 13.15 19.11
C LYS A 39 -7.06 14.41 18.69
N ALA A 40 -6.38 15.28 17.98
CA ALA A 40 -6.93 16.55 17.52
C ALA A 40 -7.53 16.48 16.10
N MET A 41 -7.39 15.35 15.41
CA MET A 41 -7.84 15.17 14.03
C MET A 41 -8.55 13.83 13.84
N ASN A 42 -9.36 13.75 12.80
CA ASN A 42 -9.92 12.48 12.34
C ASN A 42 -8.83 11.64 11.65
N ILE A 43 -8.88 10.33 11.84
CA ILE A 43 -7.94 9.37 11.24
C ILE A 43 -8.74 8.45 10.33
N LEU A 44 -8.25 8.27 9.11
CA LEU A 44 -8.80 7.35 8.13
C LEU A 44 -7.65 6.42 7.66
N PRO A 45 -7.47 5.25 8.27
CA PRO A 45 -6.31 4.42 8.02
C PRO A 45 -6.51 3.49 6.83
N TYR A 46 -5.39 3.17 6.18
CA TYR A 46 -5.29 2.05 5.25
C TYR A 46 -4.95 0.75 5.98
N VAL A 47 -5.32 -0.37 5.38
CA VAL A 47 -4.80 -1.68 5.82
C VAL A 47 -3.29 -1.74 5.58
N PRO A 48 -2.47 -2.06 6.59
CA PRO A 48 -1.01 -2.10 6.46
C PRO A 48 -0.56 -3.41 5.81
N LEU A 49 -0.29 -3.41 4.50
CA LEU A 49 -0.05 -4.64 3.74
C LEU A 49 1.24 -5.38 4.14
N SER A 50 2.34 -4.70 4.45
CA SER A 50 3.57 -5.40 4.85
C SER A 50 3.39 -6.27 6.10
N PRO A 51 2.82 -5.78 7.22
CA PRO A 51 2.48 -6.63 8.36
C PRO A 51 1.48 -7.73 8.02
N LEU A 52 0.49 -7.45 7.17
CA LEU A 52 -0.51 -8.44 6.75
C LEU A 52 0.12 -9.61 5.98
N LEU A 53 0.99 -9.33 5.02
CA LEU A 53 1.72 -10.37 4.28
C LEU A 53 2.59 -11.22 5.21
N ILE A 54 3.32 -10.58 6.14
CA ILE A 54 4.12 -11.29 7.14
C ILE A 54 3.26 -12.17 8.04
N TRP A 55 2.09 -11.68 8.45
CA TRP A 55 1.16 -12.42 9.31
C TRP A 55 0.66 -13.70 8.66
N VAL A 56 0.30 -13.64 7.37
CA VAL A 56 -0.29 -14.78 6.66
C VAL A 56 0.77 -15.74 6.13
N MET A 57 1.84 -15.23 5.53
CA MET A 57 2.85 -16.04 4.85
C MET A 57 4.04 -16.42 5.73
N GLY A 58 4.21 -15.73 6.86
CA GLY A 58 5.43 -15.78 7.65
C GLY A 58 6.50 -14.80 7.14
N PHE A 59 7.42 -14.44 8.06
CA PHE A 59 8.42 -13.39 7.82
C PHE A 59 9.33 -13.71 6.62
N GLU A 60 9.92 -14.91 6.58
CA GLU A 60 10.91 -15.29 5.56
C GLU A 60 10.29 -15.31 4.16
N ARG A 61 9.12 -15.93 3.99
CA ARG A 61 8.45 -16.05 2.69
C ARG A 61 7.97 -14.69 2.17
N ALA A 62 7.37 -13.88 3.03
CA ALA A 62 6.92 -12.54 2.65
C ALA A 62 8.10 -11.65 2.22
N LYS A 63 9.25 -11.74 2.91
CA LYS A 63 10.47 -11.01 2.58
C LYS A 63 11.18 -11.53 1.33
N ALA A 64 11.09 -12.82 1.07
CA ALA A 64 11.60 -13.44 -0.15
C ALA A 64 10.75 -13.09 -1.40
N GLY A 65 9.57 -12.49 -1.20
CA GLY A 65 8.65 -12.19 -2.30
C GLY A 65 8.08 -13.46 -2.92
N GLU A 66 7.85 -14.51 -2.13
CA GLU A 66 7.19 -15.72 -2.64
C GLU A 66 5.72 -15.42 -2.98
N MET A 67 5.21 -16.13 -3.98
CA MET A 67 3.78 -16.06 -4.31
C MET A 67 2.96 -16.67 -3.16
N PRO A 68 1.95 -15.97 -2.65
CA PRO A 68 0.99 -16.58 -1.74
C PRO A 68 0.28 -17.76 -2.41
N THR A 69 0.02 -18.81 -1.66
CA THR A 69 -0.89 -19.88 -2.09
C THR A 69 -2.33 -19.38 -2.20
N ASP A 70 -3.21 -20.13 -2.87
CA ASP A 70 -4.64 -19.76 -2.96
C ASP A 70 -5.28 -19.59 -1.57
N ALA A 71 -4.93 -20.44 -0.62
CA ALA A 71 -5.41 -20.34 0.76
C ALA A 71 -4.89 -19.08 1.48
N GLU A 72 -3.63 -18.70 1.25
CA GLU A 72 -3.05 -17.47 1.78
C GLU A 72 -3.65 -16.24 1.12
N HIS A 73 -3.89 -16.24 -0.19
CA HIS A 73 -4.62 -15.16 -0.86
C HIS A 73 -6.03 -15.00 -0.28
N ALA A 74 -6.76 -16.11 -0.08
CA ALA A 74 -8.09 -16.07 0.54
C ALA A 74 -8.05 -15.47 1.95
N GLU A 75 -7.04 -15.83 2.75
CA GLU A 75 -6.88 -15.29 4.11
C GLU A 75 -6.46 -13.80 4.09
N ILE A 76 -5.56 -13.40 3.20
CA ILE A 76 -5.19 -11.98 3.00
C ILE A 76 -6.44 -11.16 2.67
N CYS A 77 -7.25 -11.61 1.70
CA CYS A 77 -8.48 -10.95 1.31
C CYS A 77 -9.49 -10.88 2.45
N ARG A 78 -9.67 -11.98 3.20
CA ARG A 78 -10.56 -12.03 4.37
C ARG A 78 -10.16 -11.00 5.43
N LEU A 79 -8.87 -10.88 5.72
CA LEU A 79 -8.35 -9.90 6.70
C LEU A 79 -8.50 -8.46 6.20
N VAL A 80 -8.42 -8.21 4.90
CA VAL A 80 -8.75 -6.89 4.32
C VAL A 80 -10.24 -6.58 4.47
N HIS A 81 -11.13 -7.55 4.22
CA HIS A 81 -12.56 -7.38 4.47
C HIS A 81 -12.84 -7.03 5.94
N GLU A 82 -12.28 -7.79 6.88
CA GLU A 82 -12.39 -7.56 8.33
C GLU A 82 -11.88 -6.17 8.73
N SER A 83 -10.73 -5.77 8.18
CA SER A 83 -10.15 -4.45 8.44
C SER A 83 -11.02 -3.31 7.92
N MET A 84 -11.64 -3.49 6.76
CA MET A 84 -12.57 -2.50 6.20
C MET A 84 -13.90 -2.48 6.96
N ASP A 85 -14.39 -3.61 7.48
CA ASP A 85 -15.56 -3.65 8.38
C ASP A 85 -15.30 -2.87 9.68
N ALA A 86 -14.06 -2.88 10.16
CA ALA A 86 -13.63 -2.10 11.31
C ALA A 86 -13.42 -0.61 11.02
N GLY A 87 -13.31 -0.20 9.76
CA GLY A 87 -13.20 1.22 9.37
C GLY A 87 -11.97 1.59 8.53
N ALA A 88 -11.23 0.62 7.98
CA ALA A 88 -10.19 0.94 7.01
C ALA A 88 -10.79 1.51 5.73
N CYS A 89 -10.12 2.49 5.12
CA CYS A 89 -10.57 3.10 3.87
C CYS A 89 -10.13 2.36 2.60
N GLY A 90 -9.47 1.23 2.75
CA GLY A 90 -8.87 0.46 1.68
C GLY A 90 -7.43 0.09 2.01
N TRP A 91 -6.57 -0.01 1.02
CA TRP A 91 -5.18 -0.40 1.23
C TRP A 91 -4.18 0.52 0.51
N SER A 92 -2.94 0.51 1.01
CA SER A 92 -1.85 1.28 0.42
C SER A 92 -0.60 0.42 0.30
N ALA A 93 0.16 0.63 -0.78
CA ALA A 93 1.43 -0.05 -1.01
C ALA A 93 2.47 0.88 -1.64
N GLN A 94 3.71 0.80 -1.15
CA GLN A 94 4.88 1.18 -1.90
C GLN A 94 5.42 -0.06 -2.61
N ARG A 95 5.69 0.05 -3.91
CA ARG A 95 6.25 -1.01 -4.74
C ARG A 95 7.36 -0.45 -5.61
N MET A 96 8.55 -0.40 -5.04
CA MET A 96 9.77 -0.07 -5.77
C MET A 96 10.48 -1.39 -6.10
N VAL A 97 10.39 -1.82 -7.35
CA VAL A 97 11.00 -3.08 -7.78
C VAL A 97 12.48 -3.12 -7.40
N PRO A 98 12.97 -4.15 -6.69
CA PRO A 98 14.31 -4.17 -6.10
C PRO A 98 15.46 -3.89 -7.08
N ASP A 99 15.30 -4.31 -8.33
CA ASP A 99 16.25 -4.10 -9.42
C ASP A 99 15.87 -2.91 -10.32
N GLY A 100 14.90 -2.12 -9.89
CA GLY A 100 14.41 -0.95 -10.61
C GLY A 100 15.30 0.28 -10.47
N PRO A 101 14.99 1.36 -11.20
CA PRO A 101 15.80 2.58 -11.21
C PRO A 101 15.68 3.42 -9.94
N ALA A 102 14.65 3.19 -9.13
CA ALA A 102 14.47 3.89 -7.86
C ALA A 102 15.13 3.12 -6.72
N ALA A 103 15.71 3.84 -5.76
CA ALA A 103 16.22 3.23 -4.56
C ALA A 103 15.07 2.63 -3.75
N VAL A 104 15.10 1.32 -3.53
CA VAL A 104 14.13 0.65 -2.65
C VAL A 104 14.31 1.11 -1.21
N GLN A 105 13.20 1.28 -0.53
CA GLN A 105 13.21 1.51 0.90
C GLN A 105 13.56 0.19 1.60
N ARG A 106 14.61 0.21 2.41
CA ARG A 106 15.06 -1.00 3.12
C ARG A 106 14.40 -1.10 4.48
N ASP A 107 14.00 -2.31 4.84
CA ASP A 107 13.54 -2.63 6.18
C ASP A 107 14.71 -2.62 7.18
N PHE A 108 14.43 -2.84 8.46
CA PHE A 108 15.41 -2.80 9.55
C PHE A 108 16.56 -3.80 9.38
N ASP A 109 16.33 -4.92 8.71
CA ASP A 109 17.31 -5.97 8.40
C ASP A 109 18.09 -5.74 7.10
N GLY A 110 17.83 -4.63 6.41
CA GLY A 110 18.45 -4.27 5.14
C GLY A 110 17.82 -4.92 3.90
N SER A 111 16.82 -5.79 4.06
CA SER A 111 16.08 -6.39 2.94
C SER A 111 15.02 -5.42 2.37
N PRO A 112 14.46 -5.68 1.19
CA PRO A 112 13.30 -4.95 0.69
C PRO A 112 12.09 -5.08 1.64
N MET A 113 11.17 -4.11 1.57
CA MET A 113 9.88 -4.24 2.23
C MET A 113 9.05 -5.36 1.57
N PRO A 114 8.22 -6.10 2.30
CA PRO A 114 7.36 -7.13 1.69
C PRO A 114 6.52 -6.62 0.53
N THR A 115 6.04 -5.39 0.59
CA THR A 115 5.27 -4.78 -0.50
C THR A 115 6.09 -4.48 -1.74
N ASP A 116 7.40 -4.21 -1.62
CA ASP A 116 8.28 -3.99 -2.78
C ASP A 116 8.48 -5.26 -3.62
N VAL A 117 8.43 -6.42 -2.97
CA VAL A 117 8.58 -7.74 -3.62
C VAL A 117 7.25 -8.49 -3.82
N MET A 118 6.13 -7.88 -3.44
CA MET A 118 4.80 -8.44 -3.61
C MET A 118 4.45 -8.62 -5.11
N HIS A 119 3.81 -9.73 -5.45
CA HIS A 119 3.40 -10.01 -6.82
C HIS A 119 2.23 -9.12 -7.29
N ASP A 120 2.20 -8.84 -8.60
CA ASP A 120 1.10 -8.09 -9.24
C ASP A 120 -0.25 -8.80 -9.02
N GLU A 121 -0.25 -10.15 -9.00
CA GLU A 121 -1.46 -10.95 -8.75
C GLU A 121 -2.06 -10.67 -7.38
N THR A 122 -1.22 -10.53 -6.35
CA THR A 122 -1.70 -10.16 -5.01
C THR A 122 -2.40 -8.79 -5.02
N CYS A 123 -1.89 -7.81 -5.79
CA CYS A 123 -2.56 -6.52 -5.96
C CYS A 123 -3.92 -6.66 -6.65
N ARG A 124 -4.03 -7.57 -7.64
CA ARG A 124 -5.29 -7.84 -8.33
C ARG A 124 -6.32 -8.47 -7.40
N GLU A 125 -5.91 -9.45 -6.58
CA GLU A 125 -6.80 -10.05 -5.57
C GLU A 125 -7.29 -9.00 -4.56
N LEU A 126 -6.40 -8.14 -4.07
CA LEU A 126 -6.76 -7.02 -3.19
C LEU A 126 -7.70 -6.01 -3.86
N ALA A 127 -7.55 -5.77 -5.16
CA ALA A 127 -8.47 -4.91 -5.92
C ALA A 127 -9.87 -5.53 -6.06
N LYS A 128 -9.97 -6.87 -6.20
CA LYS A 128 -11.24 -7.59 -6.21
C LYS A 128 -12.02 -7.43 -4.90
N VAL A 129 -11.33 -7.41 -3.75
CA VAL A 129 -11.97 -7.13 -2.44
C VAL A 129 -12.72 -5.80 -2.47
N LEU A 130 -12.10 -4.74 -3.00
CA LEU A 130 -12.75 -3.43 -3.09
C LEU A 130 -13.93 -3.44 -4.06
N ARG A 131 -13.86 -4.24 -5.13
CA ARG A 131 -14.98 -4.45 -6.06
C ARG A 131 -16.16 -5.12 -5.37
N GLU A 132 -15.92 -6.21 -4.66
CA GLU A 132 -16.96 -6.98 -3.94
C GLU A 132 -17.68 -6.12 -2.92
N ARG A 133 -16.92 -5.27 -2.20
CA ARG A 133 -17.46 -4.33 -1.22
C ARG A 133 -18.15 -3.13 -1.87
N ASN A 134 -17.81 -2.80 -3.09
CA ASN A 134 -18.14 -1.53 -3.74
C ASN A 134 -17.82 -0.31 -2.86
N ASP A 135 -16.71 -0.39 -2.10
CA ASP A 135 -16.29 0.61 -1.12
C ASP A 135 -14.77 0.75 -1.09
N GLY A 136 -14.28 1.84 -0.46
CA GLY A 136 -12.86 2.10 -0.28
C GLY A 136 -12.14 2.60 -1.53
N PHE A 137 -10.83 2.69 -1.42
CA PHE A 137 -9.92 3.12 -2.49
C PHE A 137 -8.51 2.56 -2.25
N MET A 138 -7.68 2.63 -3.27
CA MET A 138 -6.28 2.18 -3.22
C MET A 138 -5.34 3.36 -3.37
N GLN A 139 -4.18 3.28 -2.73
CA GLN A 139 -3.08 4.19 -2.95
C GLN A 139 -1.80 3.41 -3.22
N MET A 140 -1.04 3.79 -4.24
CA MET A 140 0.21 3.11 -4.52
C MET A 140 1.28 4.06 -5.07
N LEU A 141 2.52 3.82 -4.64
CA LEU A 141 3.72 4.24 -5.34
C LEU A 141 4.28 3.01 -6.08
N TYR A 142 4.21 3.00 -7.40
CA TYR A 142 4.74 1.91 -8.22
C TYR A 142 5.80 2.42 -9.17
N VAL A 143 6.99 1.86 -9.11
CA VAL A 143 8.14 2.23 -9.94
C VAL A 143 8.84 0.97 -10.42
N SER A 144 8.45 0.46 -11.60
CA SER A 144 9.08 -0.70 -12.25
C SER A 144 10.28 -0.32 -13.12
N GLY A 145 10.43 0.96 -13.46
CA GLY A 145 11.38 1.45 -14.44
C GLY A 145 10.79 1.65 -15.84
N ASP A 146 9.58 1.19 -16.07
CA ASP A 146 8.81 1.38 -17.28
C ASP A 146 7.53 2.16 -16.97
N ASN A 147 7.53 3.45 -17.27
CA ASN A 147 6.39 4.31 -17.02
C ASN A 147 5.09 3.88 -17.74
N ALA A 148 5.19 3.20 -18.89
CA ALA A 148 4.02 2.73 -19.61
C ALA A 148 3.41 1.53 -18.88
N LYS A 149 4.24 0.61 -18.43
CA LYS A 149 3.84 -0.52 -17.59
C LYS A 149 3.23 -0.04 -16.28
N ASP A 150 3.86 0.93 -15.62
CA ASP A 150 3.39 1.48 -14.35
C ASP A 150 1.98 2.07 -14.51
N ARG A 151 1.78 2.89 -15.54
CA ARG A 151 0.47 3.50 -15.84
C ARG A 151 -0.60 2.47 -16.18
N ALA A 152 -0.26 1.48 -17.02
CA ALA A 152 -1.18 0.40 -17.37
C ALA A 152 -1.64 -0.37 -16.13
N PHE A 153 -0.73 -0.60 -15.18
CA PHE A 153 -1.06 -1.30 -13.95
C PHE A 153 -1.98 -0.49 -13.01
N TYR A 154 -1.79 0.82 -12.90
CA TYR A 154 -2.73 1.69 -12.18
C TYR A 154 -4.14 1.65 -12.80
N GLU A 155 -4.21 1.72 -14.13
CA GLU A 155 -5.47 1.65 -14.87
C GLU A 155 -6.14 0.30 -14.66
N GLU A 156 -5.40 -0.81 -14.79
CA GLU A 156 -5.87 -2.18 -14.57
C GLU A 156 -6.49 -2.35 -13.17
N LEU A 157 -5.79 -1.94 -12.11
CA LEU A 157 -6.29 -2.07 -10.74
C LEU A 157 -7.56 -1.22 -10.50
N SER A 158 -7.61 -0.02 -11.09
CA SER A 158 -8.81 0.83 -11.04
C SER A 158 -10.00 0.17 -11.76
N GLU A 159 -9.78 -0.48 -12.90
CA GLU A 159 -10.81 -1.19 -13.66
C GLU A 159 -11.26 -2.48 -12.94
N ILE A 160 -10.33 -3.28 -12.41
CA ILE A 160 -10.66 -4.47 -11.62
C ILE A 160 -11.54 -4.11 -10.43
N SER A 161 -11.14 -3.11 -9.66
CA SER A 161 -11.85 -2.73 -8.45
C SER A 161 -13.13 -1.92 -8.70
N GLY A 162 -13.19 -1.17 -9.80
CA GLY A 162 -14.20 -0.13 -10.03
C GLY A 162 -14.09 1.04 -9.03
N ARG A 163 -12.97 1.14 -8.29
CA ARG A 163 -12.76 2.12 -7.21
C ARG A 163 -11.59 3.07 -7.54
N PRO A 164 -11.50 4.22 -6.87
CA PRO A 164 -10.40 5.13 -7.09
C PRO A 164 -9.04 4.49 -6.77
N MET A 165 -8.08 4.72 -7.66
CA MET A 165 -6.67 4.44 -7.48
C MET A 165 -5.91 5.77 -7.34
N ILE A 166 -5.29 5.99 -6.20
CA ILE A 166 -4.44 7.16 -5.96
C ILE A 166 -3.00 6.81 -6.34
N MET A 167 -2.49 7.45 -7.37
CA MET A 167 -1.08 7.33 -7.75
C MET A 167 -0.23 8.28 -6.90
N ASN A 168 0.74 7.75 -6.19
CA ASN A 168 1.79 8.53 -5.53
C ASN A 168 3.02 8.59 -6.43
N VAL A 169 3.55 9.72 -6.84
CA VAL A 169 3.09 11.10 -6.58
C VAL A 169 3.35 11.90 -7.86
N VAL A 170 2.60 12.97 -8.10
CA VAL A 170 2.89 13.90 -9.20
C VAL A 170 4.03 14.81 -8.77
N GLN A 171 5.24 14.58 -9.28
CA GLN A 171 6.45 15.33 -8.92
C GLN A 171 7.03 16.06 -10.14
N ALA A 172 7.60 17.22 -9.88
CA ALA A 172 8.48 17.91 -10.81
C ALA A 172 9.94 17.67 -10.38
N PHE A 173 10.81 17.45 -11.35
CA PHE A 173 12.24 17.27 -11.13
C PHE A 173 13.03 18.26 -11.99
N ASP A 174 14.13 18.79 -11.48
CA ASP A 174 14.96 19.77 -12.21
C ASP A 174 15.54 19.16 -13.49
N ASP A 175 15.95 17.89 -13.43
CA ASP A 175 16.50 17.14 -14.57
C ASP A 175 15.40 16.68 -15.56
N ARG A 176 14.14 16.67 -15.13
CA ARG A 176 12.97 16.24 -15.94
C ARG A 176 11.78 17.20 -15.75
N PRO A 177 11.90 18.47 -16.13
CA PRO A 177 10.94 19.50 -15.76
C PRO A 177 9.54 19.35 -16.38
N GLN A 178 9.37 18.44 -17.35
CA GLN A 178 8.07 18.20 -18.00
C GLN A 178 7.37 16.91 -17.52
N ILE A 179 7.98 16.12 -16.62
CA ILE A 179 7.42 14.82 -16.25
C ILE A 179 6.07 14.94 -15.56
N HIS A 180 5.91 15.94 -14.69
CA HIS A 180 4.63 16.20 -14.02
C HIS A 180 3.51 16.55 -15.00
N ARG A 181 3.80 17.30 -16.08
CA ARG A 181 2.81 17.65 -17.11
C ARG A 181 2.33 16.42 -17.85
N ARG A 182 3.25 15.52 -18.25
CA ARG A 182 2.90 14.23 -18.88
C ARG A 182 2.06 13.35 -17.97
N THR A 183 2.33 13.39 -16.67
CA THR A 183 1.53 12.67 -15.68
C THR A 183 0.13 13.26 -15.56
N LEU A 184 0.00 14.60 -15.51
CA LEU A 184 -1.31 15.27 -15.50
C LEU A 184 -2.12 15.04 -16.79
N GLU A 185 -1.45 15.00 -17.95
CA GLU A 185 -2.08 14.66 -19.23
C GLU A 185 -2.63 13.22 -19.21
N TRP A 186 -1.86 12.27 -18.71
CA TRP A 186 -2.31 10.89 -18.54
C TRP A 186 -3.48 10.77 -17.56
N LEU A 187 -3.44 11.41 -16.41
CA LEU A 187 -4.55 11.44 -15.45
C LEU A 187 -5.82 12.04 -16.07
N ARG A 188 -5.69 13.09 -16.88
CA ARG A 188 -6.81 13.65 -17.64
C ARG A 188 -7.38 12.64 -18.63
N SER A 189 -6.52 11.95 -19.38
CA SER A 189 -6.93 10.88 -20.30
C SER A 189 -7.64 9.73 -19.57
N CYS A 190 -7.16 9.31 -18.39
CA CYS A 190 -7.87 8.34 -17.55
C CYS A 190 -9.29 8.80 -17.25
N ARG A 191 -9.44 10.04 -16.78
CA ARG A 191 -10.75 10.62 -16.46
C ARG A 191 -11.69 10.67 -17.69
N GLU A 192 -11.17 11.06 -18.86
CA GLU A 192 -11.95 11.10 -20.12
C GLU A 192 -12.43 9.71 -20.54
N ARG A 193 -11.67 8.65 -20.25
CA ARG A 193 -12.01 7.25 -20.49
C ARG A 193 -12.86 6.62 -19.37
N GLY A 194 -13.18 7.36 -18.30
CA GLY A 194 -13.92 6.85 -17.16
C GLY A 194 -13.09 6.00 -16.19
N ILE A 195 -11.77 5.97 -16.34
CA ILE A 195 -10.84 5.25 -15.44
C ILE A 195 -10.54 6.13 -14.23
N ARG A 196 -10.71 5.60 -13.03
CA ARG A 196 -10.67 6.36 -11.77
C ARG A 196 -9.27 6.42 -11.15
N VAL A 197 -8.26 6.80 -11.93
CA VAL A 197 -6.91 7.08 -11.43
C VAL A 197 -6.78 8.57 -11.13
N VAL A 198 -6.28 8.89 -9.92
CA VAL A 198 -6.02 10.25 -9.44
C VAL A 198 -4.60 10.34 -8.87
N GLY A 199 -4.05 11.56 -8.73
CA GLY A 199 -2.72 11.79 -8.20
C GLY A 199 -2.57 13.19 -7.60
#